data_f50ee0b2f88ae726bad416535c371dfb
#
_entry.id   f50ee0b2f88ae726bad416535c371dfb
#
_cell.length_a   1.000
_cell.length_b   1.000
_cell.length_c   1.000
_cell.angle_alpha   90.00
_cell.angle_beta   90.00
_cell.angle_gamma   90.00
#
_symmetry.space_group_name_H-M   'P 1'
#
loop_
_entity.id
_entity.type
_entity.pdbx_description
1 polymer ?
#
loop_
_entity_poly.entity_id
_entity_poly.type
_entity_poly.pdbx_seq_one_letter_code
_entity_poly.pdbx_strand_id
1 'polypeptide(L)'
;MRQLFLFVVLLCGVTYGYAQGNLGKTVSVNMTRQPISAVLDAIEHQGNFHFSYIREIVHADSVVSVRANNKTVKQVLDQLFQGSIAYKETGGQLLLQPNREKWFFVSGHITDGSTGQPLHNASVYESVQLISTMTNDQGFYRLRLRERDKEKPMPVMLTVSKELYKDTIMMVSGGYDQEISASIKPAVAITLGIVDVNQYSRVGETWLGKVFLTSKQRYQSLNLSRFFADQPYQSSFLPGLGTHGKLSSQVVNKISLNFIGGYSAGLNGVEISGAFNIDQKDVKYAQFASLFNVVGGKMEGVQLSGLHNQVMDSVKGFQASGFSNMTAKGYEGVQLAGIFNVSTGETNGLGAAGVVNVYWKDNRGAMLAGIGNMTRAKENGAQVAGVFNVAEVMKGAQVAGVVNVADTAEGAQVGVVNTVRVLKGVQVGVVNYADSSDGYSIGVISIVRRGYHQLLVYNTELLPFNLAFKSGNRKLYSLIIGGASFMEGSKAYSFGYGIGKSFKDYSVEITEQNLYLGSWETIGTMARLQTSWNKEIGRNARVFLGPALTFYFSNNDAQVAGYKTRLPGPYGAIKMNDNLQFWVGWHVGFSFF
;
A
#
# COMPACT_ATOMS: atom_id res chain seq x y z
N MET A 1 10.91 -0.61 21.22
CA MET A 1 11.35 0.69 20.65
C MET A 1 12.67 1.20 21.24
N ARG A 2 12.87 1.21 22.57
CA ARG A 2 14.13 1.69 23.19
C ARG A 2 15.37 0.86 22.82
N GLN A 3 15.24 -0.45 22.64
CA GLN A 3 16.34 -1.33 22.27
C GLN A 3 16.67 -1.27 20.75
N LEU A 4 15.69 -0.97 19.90
CA LEU A 4 15.92 -0.75 18.46
C LEU A 4 16.64 0.58 18.20
N PHE A 5 16.33 1.59 18.99
CA PHE A 5 17.03 2.90 18.94
C PHE A 5 18.49 2.79 19.40
N LEU A 6 18.76 1.95 20.42
CA LEU A 6 20.15 1.67 20.85
C LEU A 6 20.95 0.89 19.80
N PHE A 7 20.32 0.00 19.05
CA PHE A 7 20.98 -0.76 17.99
C PHE A 7 21.32 0.10 16.78
N VAL A 8 20.46 1.06 16.42
CA VAL A 8 20.71 2.04 15.35
C VAL A 8 21.80 3.03 15.78
N VAL A 9 21.82 3.47 17.03
CA VAL A 9 22.88 4.34 17.57
C VAL A 9 24.21 3.60 17.68
N LEU A 10 24.22 2.30 17.99
CA LEU A 10 25.43 1.50 18.00
C LEU A 10 25.99 1.23 16.60
N LEU A 11 25.14 1.13 15.57
CA LEU A 11 25.56 1.02 14.16
C LEU A 11 26.15 2.34 13.62
N CYS A 12 25.68 3.48 14.10
CA CYS A 12 26.25 4.79 13.76
C CYS A 12 27.55 5.10 14.54
N GLY A 13 27.86 4.33 15.60
CA GLY A 13 29.02 4.52 16.47
C GLY A 13 30.29 3.79 16.04
N VAL A 14 30.25 3.01 14.95
CA VAL A 14 31.49 2.49 14.33
C VAL A 14 32.09 3.61 13.49
N THR A 15 32.71 4.59 14.13
CA THR A 15 33.70 5.43 13.49
C THR A 15 34.84 4.52 13.09
N TYR A 16 34.81 4.03 11.86
CA TYR A 16 36.05 3.62 11.22
C TYR A 16 36.96 4.85 11.29
N GLY A 17 38.00 4.76 12.05
CA GLY A 17 39.12 5.67 11.93
C GLY A 17 39.68 5.49 10.52
N TYR A 18 39.13 6.22 9.55
CA TYR A 18 39.79 6.42 8.29
C TYR A 18 41.12 7.05 8.65
N ALA A 19 42.22 6.32 8.44
CA ALA A 19 43.49 6.95 8.37
C ALA A 19 43.34 8.13 7.40
N GLN A 20 43.39 9.35 7.91
CA GLN A 20 43.17 10.56 7.12
C GLN A 20 44.21 10.49 5.98
N GLY A 21 43.73 10.34 4.76
CA GLY A 21 44.61 10.31 3.60
C GLY A 21 45.46 11.58 3.57
N ASN A 22 46.62 11.55 2.95
CA ASN A 22 47.56 12.66 2.93
C ASN A 22 46.92 13.98 2.46
N LEU A 23 45.94 13.90 1.55
CA LEU A 23 45.18 15.07 1.08
C LEU A 23 44.29 15.70 2.17
N GLY A 24 43.86 14.93 3.17
CA GLY A 24 43.04 15.40 4.29
C GLY A 24 43.84 16.00 5.46
N LYS A 25 45.15 15.80 5.51
CA LYS A 25 46.00 16.37 6.56
C LYS A 25 46.01 17.88 6.50
N THR A 26 46.00 18.55 7.66
CA THR A 26 46.02 20.01 7.76
C THR A 26 47.44 20.54 7.86
N VAL A 27 47.71 21.60 7.13
CA VAL A 27 49.04 22.28 7.11
C VAL A 27 48.84 23.80 7.18
N SER A 28 49.86 24.48 7.67
CA SER A 28 49.92 25.94 7.72
C SER A 28 51.18 26.43 6.97
N VAL A 29 50.95 26.97 5.78
CA VAL A 29 52.03 27.43 4.89
C VAL A 29 51.84 28.91 4.62
N ASN A 30 52.86 29.73 4.97
CA ASN A 30 52.86 31.17 4.69
C ASN A 30 54.18 31.54 4.05
N MET A 31 54.22 31.52 2.73
CA MET A 31 55.43 31.75 1.93
C MET A 31 55.17 32.82 0.89
N THR A 32 56.09 33.75 0.76
CA THR A 32 56.04 34.88 -0.18
C THR A 32 57.21 34.81 -1.15
N ARG A 33 56.89 34.81 -2.46
CA ARG A 33 57.88 34.75 -3.54
C ARG A 33 58.88 33.60 -3.41
N GLN A 34 58.34 32.40 -3.19
CA GLN A 34 59.16 31.18 -3.14
C GLN A 34 58.83 30.28 -4.35
N PRO A 35 59.78 29.46 -4.81
CA PRO A 35 59.51 28.49 -5.87
C PRO A 35 58.50 27.45 -5.39
N ILE A 36 57.72 26.90 -6.31
CA ILE A 36 56.70 25.87 -6.01
C ILE A 36 57.32 24.67 -5.29
N SER A 37 58.54 24.25 -5.69
CA SER A 37 59.25 23.17 -5.01
C SER A 37 59.43 23.42 -3.51
N ALA A 38 59.83 24.63 -3.10
CA ALA A 38 59.98 24.97 -1.69
C ALA A 38 58.64 24.96 -0.92
N VAL A 39 57.56 25.35 -1.59
CA VAL A 39 56.19 25.25 -1.00
C VAL A 39 55.78 23.81 -0.81
N LEU A 40 56.04 22.93 -1.80
CA LEU A 40 55.76 21.51 -1.70
C LEU A 40 56.57 20.84 -0.61
N ASP A 41 57.89 21.15 -0.50
CA ASP A 41 58.76 20.63 0.56
C ASP A 41 58.24 21.01 1.96
N ALA A 42 57.75 22.24 2.13
CA ALA A 42 57.17 22.70 3.39
C ALA A 42 55.90 21.92 3.74
N ILE A 43 55.04 21.59 2.76
CA ILE A 43 53.85 20.77 2.94
C ILE A 43 54.22 19.32 3.28
N GLU A 44 55.22 18.74 2.62
CA GLU A 44 55.71 17.39 2.91
C GLU A 44 56.18 17.28 4.37
N HIS A 45 57.00 18.21 4.81
CA HIS A 45 57.50 18.23 6.18
C HIS A 45 56.41 18.33 7.23
N GLN A 46 55.42 19.20 7.02
CA GLN A 46 54.31 19.36 7.96
C GLN A 46 53.33 18.19 7.92
N GLY A 47 53.08 17.65 6.73
CA GLY A 47 52.15 16.56 6.53
C GLY A 47 52.71 15.17 6.78
N ASN A 48 54.06 15.04 6.94
CA ASN A 48 54.78 13.77 7.05
C ASN A 48 54.39 12.76 5.96
N PHE A 49 54.63 13.16 4.69
CA PHE A 49 54.44 12.34 3.48
C PHE A 49 55.38 12.90 2.39
N HIS A 50 55.46 12.25 1.22
CA HIS A 50 56.27 12.70 0.09
C HIS A 50 55.41 12.97 -1.15
N PHE A 51 55.73 14.04 -1.88
CA PHE A 51 55.23 14.26 -3.23
C PHE A 51 56.10 13.53 -4.25
N SER A 52 55.46 12.92 -5.22
CA SER A 52 56.14 12.39 -6.41
C SER A 52 55.63 13.20 -7.62
N TYR A 53 56.50 13.90 -8.31
CA TYR A 53 56.15 14.74 -9.44
C TYR A 53 57.30 14.91 -10.43
N ILE A 54 56.97 15.29 -11.66
CA ILE A 54 57.93 15.72 -12.68
C ILE A 54 58.02 17.24 -12.62
N ARG A 55 59.24 17.78 -12.45
CA ARG A 55 59.52 19.21 -12.21
C ARG A 55 58.89 20.12 -13.27
N GLU A 56 58.99 19.72 -14.54
CA GLU A 56 58.46 20.45 -15.70
C GLU A 56 56.93 20.53 -15.67
N ILE A 57 56.24 19.50 -15.19
CA ILE A 57 54.79 19.41 -15.14
C ILE A 57 54.19 20.34 -14.07
N VAL A 58 54.79 20.37 -12.91
CA VAL A 58 54.35 21.23 -11.81
C VAL A 58 54.93 22.65 -11.86
N HIS A 59 55.79 22.94 -12.87
CA HIS A 59 56.52 24.18 -12.96
C HIS A 59 57.24 24.53 -11.64
N ALA A 60 58.02 23.57 -11.13
CA ALA A 60 58.59 23.57 -9.78
C ALA A 60 59.40 24.81 -9.43
N ASP A 61 60.00 25.45 -10.43
CA ASP A 61 60.84 26.65 -10.29
C ASP A 61 60.05 27.97 -10.38
N SER A 62 58.73 27.89 -10.68
CA SER A 62 57.86 29.08 -10.72
C SER A 62 57.69 29.68 -9.33
N VAL A 63 57.83 30.99 -9.24
CA VAL A 63 57.74 31.75 -7.99
C VAL A 63 56.31 32.07 -7.64
N VAL A 64 55.84 31.63 -6.48
CA VAL A 64 54.47 31.82 -5.99
C VAL A 64 54.44 32.41 -4.58
N SER A 65 53.30 32.96 -4.21
CA SER A 65 53.04 33.37 -2.83
C SER A 65 51.78 32.63 -2.35
N VAL A 66 51.90 31.89 -1.24
CA VAL A 66 50.80 31.07 -0.67
C VAL A 66 50.62 31.45 0.78
N ARG A 67 49.36 31.70 1.17
CA ARG A 67 48.92 31.90 2.55
C ARG A 67 47.82 30.90 2.89
N ALA A 68 48.12 29.96 3.74
CA ALA A 68 47.18 28.93 4.19
C ALA A 68 47.42 28.66 5.68
N ASN A 69 46.42 28.95 6.51
CA ASN A 69 46.45 28.63 7.94
C ASN A 69 45.45 27.51 8.22
N ASN A 70 45.93 26.41 8.75
CA ASN A 70 45.10 25.24 9.11
C ASN A 70 44.18 24.77 7.97
N LYS A 71 44.69 24.74 6.74
CA LYS A 71 43.99 24.24 5.57
C LYS A 71 44.42 22.81 5.25
N THR A 72 43.49 22.04 4.64
CA THR A 72 43.89 20.69 4.18
C THR A 72 44.91 20.79 3.05
N VAL A 73 45.81 19.77 2.95
CA VAL A 73 46.78 19.66 1.86
C VAL A 73 46.07 19.86 0.51
N LYS A 74 44.92 19.23 0.32
CA LYS A 74 44.10 19.39 -0.89
C LYS A 74 43.75 20.85 -1.15
N GLN A 75 43.27 21.59 -0.16
CA GLN A 75 42.91 23.01 -0.31
C GLN A 75 44.11 23.90 -0.65
N VAL A 76 45.30 23.59 -0.11
CA VAL A 76 46.51 24.32 -0.43
C VAL A 76 46.96 24.02 -1.86
N LEU A 77 46.94 22.77 -2.28
CA LEU A 77 47.27 22.38 -3.65
C LEU A 77 46.27 22.96 -4.68
N ASP A 78 44.98 22.96 -4.36
CA ASP A 78 43.96 23.57 -5.21
C ASP A 78 44.16 25.09 -5.39
N GLN A 79 44.62 25.78 -4.33
CA GLN A 79 44.99 27.18 -4.39
C GLN A 79 46.27 27.39 -5.22
N LEU A 80 47.24 26.50 -5.11
CA LEU A 80 48.53 26.57 -5.78
C LEU A 80 48.42 26.30 -7.29
N PHE A 81 47.70 25.24 -7.64
CA PHE A 81 47.63 24.73 -9.02
C PHE A 81 46.37 25.10 -9.78
N GLN A 82 45.37 25.67 -9.11
CA GLN A 82 44.09 26.12 -9.71
C GLN A 82 43.46 25.09 -10.65
N GLY A 83 43.56 23.79 -10.32
CA GLY A 83 43.03 22.68 -11.09
C GLY A 83 43.91 22.21 -12.26
N SER A 84 45.10 22.74 -12.48
CA SER A 84 46.01 22.30 -13.56
C SER A 84 46.72 20.97 -13.22
N ILE A 85 46.79 20.59 -11.95
CA ILE A 85 47.40 19.37 -11.43
C ILE A 85 46.36 18.49 -10.75
N ALA A 86 46.33 17.21 -11.06
CA ALA A 86 45.58 16.18 -10.36
C ALA A 86 46.44 15.49 -9.30
N TYR A 87 45.79 15.12 -8.19
CA TYR A 87 46.45 14.50 -7.04
C TYR A 87 45.99 13.05 -6.89
N LYS A 88 46.92 12.10 -6.80
CA LYS A 88 46.64 10.68 -6.57
C LYS A 88 47.47 10.13 -5.43
N GLU A 89 46.84 9.58 -4.43
CA GLU A 89 47.53 8.89 -3.33
C GLU A 89 47.90 7.47 -3.75
N THR A 90 49.16 7.09 -3.61
CA THR A 90 49.68 5.76 -3.95
C THR A 90 50.82 5.41 -3.03
N GLY A 91 50.70 4.33 -2.25
CA GLY A 91 51.81 3.82 -1.41
C GLY A 91 52.33 4.80 -0.35
N GLY A 92 51.49 5.69 0.20
CA GLY A 92 51.90 6.69 1.18
C GLY A 92 52.48 7.96 0.58
N GLN A 93 52.64 8.03 -0.74
CA GLN A 93 53.10 9.21 -1.50
C GLN A 93 51.92 9.89 -2.18
N LEU A 94 52.03 11.19 -2.43
CA LEU A 94 51.11 11.99 -3.20
C LEU A 94 51.68 12.29 -4.59
N LEU A 95 51.15 11.59 -5.59
CA LEU A 95 51.55 11.78 -6.98
C LEU A 95 50.85 12.99 -7.58
N LEU A 96 51.65 13.97 -8.08
CA LEU A 96 51.16 15.15 -8.79
C LEU A 96 51.29 14.91 -10.29
N GLN A 97 50.16 14.90 -10.98
CA GLN A 97 50.07 14.66 -12.42
C GLN A 97 49.38 15.84 -13.11
N PRO A 98 49.67 16.10 -14.39
CA PRO A 98 48.90 17.11 -15.11
C PRO A 98 47.42 16.76 -15.02
N ASN A 99 46.61 17.72 -14.61
CA ASN A 99 45.16 17.52 -14.69
C ASN A 99 44.80 17.46 -16.15
N ARG A 100 44.65 16.25 -16.63
CA ARG A 100 44.47 15.96 -18.04
C ARG A 100 43.04 16.17 -18.48
N GLU A 101 42.12 16.70 -17.67
CA GLU A 101 40.74 16.99 -18.06
C GLU A 101 40.68 18.30 -18.85
N LYS A 102 40.60 18.18 -20.16
CA LYS A 102 40.24 19.31 -21.01
C LYS A 102 38.73 19.37 -21.15
N TRP A 103 38.19 20.54 -20.91
CA TRP A 103 36.78 20.85 -21.11
C TRP A 103 36.64 21.79 -22.28
N PHE A 104 35.53 21.60 -23.03
CA PHE A 104 35.16 22.51 -24.12
C PHE A 104 33.66 22.74 -24.09
N PHE A 105 33.19 23.80 -24.70
CA PHE A 105 31.79 24.16 -24.77
C PHE A 105 31.25 23.94 -26.17
N VAL A 106 30.04 23.38 -26.23
CA VAL A 106 29.24 23.36 -27.45
C VAL A 106 27.98 24.19 -27.17
N SER A 107 27.75 25.18 -27.99
CA SER A 107 26.57 26.04 -27.91
C SER A 107 25.87 26.14 -29.24
N GLY A 108 24.66 26.71 -29.29
CA GLY A 108 23.92 26.89 -30.54
C GLY A 108 22.43 27.09 -30.28
N HIS A 109 21.67 27.09 -31.36
CA HIS A 109 20.22 27.28 -31.28
C HIS A 109 19.50 26.06 -31.85
N ILE A 110 18.41 25.69 -31.19
CA ILE A 110 17.50 24.64 -31.66
C ILE A 110 16.20 25.28 -32.15
N THR A 111 15.80 24.95 -33.37
CA THR A 111 14.60 25.48 -34.01
C THR A 111 13.64 24.37 -34.41
N ASP A 112 12.38 24.71 -34.59
CA ASP A 112 11.36 23.86 -35.19
C ASP A 112 11.57 23.79 -36.71
N GLY A 113 11.77 22.59 -37.24
CA GLY A 113 12.02 22.39 -38.66
C GLY A 113 10.84 22.62 -39.60
N SER A 114 9.65 22.83 -39.04
CA SER A 114 8.44 23.13 -39.82
C SER A 114 8.13 24.63 -39.81
N THR A 115 8.40 25.33 -38.70
CA THR A 115 8.03 26.74 -38.53
C THR A 115 9.23 27.68 -38.51
N GLY A 116 10.45 27.16 -38.30
CA GLY A 116 11.66 27.96 -38.09
C GLY A 116 11.75 28.65 -36.72
N GLN A 117 10.73 28.51 -35.88
CA GLN A 117 10.67 29.17 -34.55
C GLN A 117 11.66 28.55 -33.55
N PRO A 118 12.22 29.34 -32.61
CA PRO A 118 13.05 28.82 -31.54
C PRO A 118 12.31 27.80 -30.70
N LEU A 119 12.96 26.68 -30.38
CA LEU A 119 12.39 25.66 -29.51
C LEU A 119 12.92 25.80 -28.07
N HIS A 120 12.06 26.23 -27.19
CA HIS A 120 12.36 26.29 -25.76
C HIS A 120 12.17 24.94 -25.09
N ASN A 121 12.92 24.68 -23.99
CA ASN A 121 12.87 23.43 -23.23
C ASN A 121 13.16 22.16 -24.07
N ALA A 122 13.88 22.24 -25.18
CA ALA A 122 14.44 21.08 -25.84
C ALA A 122 15.68 20.59 -25.08
N SER A 123 15.83 19.29 -24.89
CA SER A 123 16.98 18.70 -24.20
C SER A 123 18.09 18.39 -25.20
N VAL A 124 19.31 18.86 -24.92
CA VAL A 124 20.53 18.55 -25.65
C VAL A 124 21.43 17.75 -24.71
N TYR A 125 21.81 16.53 -25.10
CA TYR A 125 22.54 15.64 -24.20
C TYR A 125 23.60 14.80 -24.93
N GLU A 126 24.60 14.39 -24.14
CA GLU A 126 25.63 13.42 -24.49
C GLU A 126 25.42 12.17 -23.63
N SER A 127 25.22 11.03 -24.29
CA SER A 127 24.75 9.80 -23.65
C SER A 127 25.81 9.05 -22.85
N VAL A 128 27.09 9.20 -23.19
CA VAL A 128 28.18 8.43 -22.56
C VAL A 128 28.73 9.15 -21.31
N GLN A 129 28.84 10.49 -21.37
CA GLN A 129 29.26 11.29 -20.21
C GLN A 129 28.07 11.60 -19.30
N LEU A 130 26.85 11.30 -19.72
CA LEU A 130 25.59 11.60 -19.02
C LEU A 130 25.47 13.11 -18.69
N ILE A 131 25.77 13.94 -19.66
CA ILE A 131 25.71 15.41 -19.52
C ILE A 131 24.56 15.94 -20.39
N SER A 132 23.77 16.85 -19.86
CA SER A 132 22.66 17.46 -20.56
C SER A 132 22.46 18.94 -20.23
N THR A 133 21.81 19.63 -21.15
CA THR A 133 21.27 20.97 -20.94
C THR A 133 19.91 21.09 -21.61
N MET A 134 19.16 22.15 -21.30
CA MET A 134 17.90 22.48 -21.97
C MET A 134 18.01 23.85 -22.62
N THR A 135 17.34 24.00 -23.75
CA THR A 135 17.25 25.29 -24.44
C THR A 135 16.42 26.30 -23.63
N ASN A 136 16.81 27.57 -23.72
CA ASN A 136 16.03 28.71 -23.19
C ASN A 136 14.90 29.13 -24.15
N ASP A 137 14.22 30.24 -23.84
CA ASP A 137 13.10 30.76 -24.62
C ASP A 137 13.50 31.16 -26.06
N GLN A 138 14.77 31.47 -26.28
CA GLN A 138 15.34 31.78 -27.60
C GLN A 138 15.87 30.55 -28.33
N GLY A 139 15.62 29.35 -27.80
CA GLY A 139 16.15 28.10 -28.35
C GLY A 139 17.66 27.91 -28.12
N PHE A 140 18.34 28.80 -27.38
CA PHE A 140 19.76 28.72 -27.13
C PHE A 140 20.10 27.66 -26.10
N TYR A 141 21.14 26.86 -26.37
CA TYR A 141 21.73 25.91 -25.44
C TYR A 141 23.24 26.12 -25.30
N ARG A 142 23.79 25.73 -24.17
CA ARG A 142 25.22 25.62 -23.91
C ARG A 142 25.51 24.40 -23.09
N LEU A 143 26.35 23.50 -23.60
CA LEU A 143 26.74 22.24 -22.99
C LEU A 143 28.24 22.21 -22.78
N ARG A 144 28.69 21.85 -21.58
CA ARG A 144 30.10 21.67 -21.24
C ARG A 144 30.44 20.19 -21.32
N LEU A 145 31.40 19.85 -22.15
CA LEU A 145 31.84 18.47 -22.39
C LEU A 145 33.31 18.29 -21.98
N ARG A 146 33.62 17.08 -21.56
CA ARG A 146 34.98 16.66 -21.24
C ARG A 146 35.61 15.98 -22.47
N GLU A 147 36.84 16.36 -22.81
CA GLU A 147 37.63 15.66 -23.83
C GLU A 147 38.02 14.27 -23.30
N ARG A 148 37.72 13.23 -24.08
CA ARG A 148 37.98 11.82 -23.68
C ARG A 148 39.42 11.38 -23.98
N ASP A 149 39.93 11.79 -25.12
CA ASP A 149 41.26 11.45 -25.56
C ASP A 149 42.02 12.74 -25.92
N LYS A 150 43.26 12.84 -25.47
CA LYS A 150 44.07 14.04 -25.63
C LYS A 150 44.94 14.02 -26.85
N GLU A 151 45.32 12.83 -27.26
CA GLU A 151 46.17 12.65 -28.42
C GLU A 151 45.38 12.71 -29.72
N LYS A 152 44.09 12.31 -29.68
CA LYS A 152 43.18 12.36 -30.83
C LYS A 152 41.80 12.82 -30.39
N PRO A 153 41.43 14.09 -30.56
CA PRO A 153 40.10 14.55 -30.30
C PRO A 153 39.10 13.71 -31.06
N MET A 154 38.24 12.96 -30.30
CA MET A 154 37.22 12.12 -30.91
C MET A 154 35.93 12.91 -31.13
N PRO A 155 35.24 12.70 -32.23
CA PRO A 155 33.94 13.31 -32.44
C PRO A 155 32.94 12.83 -31.35
N VAL A 156 32.14 13.74 -30.84
CA VAL A 156 31.12 13.50 -29.82
C VAL A 156 29.74 13.58 -30.47
N MET A 157 28.88 12.64 -30.18
CA MET A 157 27.48 12.67 -30.63
C MET A 157 26.62 13.35 -29.58
N LEU A 158 25.99 14.46 -29.96
CA LEU A 158 24.95 15.11 -29.20
C LEU A 158 23.59 14.74 -29.76
N THR A 159 22.66 14.42 -28.90
CA THR A 159 21.29 14.19 -29.28
C THR A 159 20.42 15.36 -28.81
N VAL A 160 19.59 15.86 -29.71
CA VAL A 160 18.54 16.83 -29.38
C VAL A 160 17.22 16.08 -29.34
N SER A 161 16.55 16.18 -28.19
CA SER A 161 15.26 15.51 -27.97
C SER A 161 14.25 16.47 -27.36
N LYS A 162 13.01 16.39 -27.84
CA LYS A 162 11.86 17.10 -27.28
C LYS A 162 10.62 16.27 -27.43
N GLU A 163 9.73 16.33 -26.45
CA GLU A 163 8.43 15.68 -26.50
C GLU A 163 7.68 16.07 -27.77
N LEU A 164 7.09 15.10 -28.48
CA LEU A 164 6.39 15.24 -29.76
C LEU A 164 7.29 15.58 -30.97
N TYR A 165 8.61 15.54 -30.82
CA TYR A 165 9.57 15.73 -31.93
C TYR A 165 10.37 14.46 -32.19
N LYS A 166 10.95 14.36 -33.38
CA LYS A 166 11.91 13.31 -33.72
C LYS A 166 13.27 13.70 -33.16
N ASP A 167 13.92 12.77 -32.47
CA ASP A 167 15.29 12.95 -32.00
C ASP A 167 16.23 13.20 -33.17
N THR A 168 17.15 14.16 -33.02
CA THR A 168 18.13 14.53 -34.03
C THR A 168 19.54 14.44 -33.45
N ILE A 169 20.45 13.80 -34.16
CA ILE A 169 21.83 13.63 -33.73
C ILE A 169 22.70 14.67 -34.43
N MET A 170 23.57 15.32 -33.68
CA MET A 170 24.59 16.26 -34.12
C MET A 170 25.96 15.67 -33.86
N MET A 171 26.83 15.67 -34.84
CA MET A 171 28.25 15.31 -34.69
C MET A 171 29.05 16.57 -34.34
N VAL A 172 29.80 16.50 -33.29
CA VAL A 172 30.58 17.60 -32.72
C VAL A 172 32.04 17.18 -32.66
N SER A 173 32.94 17.99 -33.13
CA SER A 173 34.38 17.74 -32.98
C SER A 173 34.82 17.91 -31.49
N GLY A 174 35.69 17.04 -31.00
CA GLY A 174 36.20 17.15 -29.63
C GLY A 174 37.25 18.25 -29.48
N GLY A 175 37.46 18.70 -28.24
CA GLY A 175 38.63 19.43 -27.84
C GLY A 175 38.63 20.94 -28.00
N TYR A 176 37.64 21.57 -28.60
CA TYR A 176 37.53 23.04 -28.76
C TYR A 176 36.09 23.56 -28.70
N ASP A 177 35.95 24.80 -28.29
CA ASP A 177 34.67 25.48 -28.21
C ASP A 177 34.09 25.71 -29.62
N GLN A 178 32.81 25.40 -29.80
CA GLN A 178 32.17 25.53 -31.09
C GLN A 178 30.69 25.85 -30.96
N GLU A 179 30.13 26.46 -32.01
CA GLU A 179 28.69 26.75 -32.10
C GLU A 179 28.07 25.88 -33.20
N ILE A 180 27.06 25.08 -32.80
CA ILE A 180 26.34 24.17 -33.70
C ILE A 180 24.85 24.32 -33.44
N SER A 181 24.11 24.76 -34.44
CA SER A 181 22.65 24.87 -34.37
C SER A 181 21.99 23.69 -35.12
N ALA A 182 20.79 23.31 -34.68
CA ALA A 182 20.03 22.23 -35.32
C ALA A 182 18.55 22.59 -35.42
N SER A 183 17.91 21.97 -36.37
CA SER A 183 16.46 22.02 -36.54
C SER A 183 15.89 20.62 -36.37
N ILE A 184 14.89 20.49 -35.49
CA ILE A 184 14.19 19.23 -35.23
C ILE A 184 12.76 19.28 -35.75
N LYS A 185 12.27 18.18 -36.29
CA LYS A 185 10.94 18.11 -36.93
C LYS A 185 9.94 17.49 -35.94
N PRO A 186 8.69 17.98 -35.89
CA PRO A 186 7.63 17.31 -35.18
C PRO A 186 7.52 15.83 -35.59
N ALA A 187 7.28 14.97 -34.64
CA ALA A 187 6.95 13.57 -34.94
C ALA A 187 5.57 13.55 -35.62
N VAL A 188 5.48 13.01 -36.82
CA VAL A 188 4.18 12.78 -37.45
C VAL A 188 3.40 11.83 -36.56
N ALA A 189 2.24 12.24 -36.08
CA ALA A 189 1.34 11.37 -35.36
C ALA A 189 0.83 10.28 -36.32
N ILE A 190 1.50 9.15 -36.31
CA ILE A 190 0.90 7.94 -36.90
C ILE A 190 -0.13 7.53 -35.85
N THR A 191 -1.40 7.63 -36.20
CA THR A 191 -2.54 7.12 -35.44
C THR A 191 -2.52 5.58 -35.49
N LEU A 192 -1.50 4.98 -34.93
CA LEU A 192 -1.54 3.61 -34.48
C LEU A 192 -2.25 3.63 -33.14
N GLY A 193 -3.32 2.81 -33.02
CA GLY A 193 -4.21 2.79 -31.85
C GLY A 193 -3.43 2.90 -30.56
N ILE A 194 -4.05 3.51 -29.57
CA ILE A 194 -3.52 3.93 -28.28
C ILE A 194 -2.49 2.92 -27.73
N VAL A 195 -1.26 3.03 -28.19
CA VAL A 195 -0.12 2.49 -27.48
C VAL A 195 0.14 3.50 -26.39
N ASP A 196 -0.10 3.12 -25.17
CA ASP A 196 0.13 3.95 -23.99
C ASP A 196 1.65 4.21 -23.83
N VAL A 197 2.18 5.09 -24.71
CA VAL A 197 3.60 5.48 -24.75
C VAL A 197 3.99 6.23 -23.47
N ASN A 198 3.03 6.65 -22.66
CA ASN A 198 3.21 7.45 -21.46
C ASN A 198 3.22 6.63 -20.16
N GLN A 199 3.40 5.32 -20.22
CA GLN A 199 3.33 4.46 -19.04
C GLN A 199 4.37 4.84 -17.96
N TYR A 200 5.49 5.45 -18.36
CA TYR A 200 6.60 5.76 -17.46
C TYR A 200 6.75 7.25 -17.07
N SER A 201 6.00 8.15 -17.67
CA SER A 201 6.15 9.60 -17.40
C SER A 201 5.23 10.13 -16.29
N ARG A 202 4.34 9.29 -15.77
CA ARG A 202 3.29 9.72 -14.83
C ARG A 202 3.78 10.06 -13.43
N VAL A 203 4.99 9.68 -13.04
CA VAL A 203 5.53 9.99 -11.71
C VAL A 203 5.58 11.50 -11.48
N GLY A 204 5.98 12.28 -12.48
CA GLY A 204 6.01 13.75 -12.43
C GLY A 204 4.63 14.41 -12.31
N GLU A 205 3.55 13.70 -12.63
CA GLU A 205 2.17 14.17 -12.52
C GLU A 205 1.54 13.85 -11.17
N THR A 206 2.12 12.91 -10.40
CA THR A 206 1.65 12.61 -9.05
C THR A 206 1.79 13.85 -8.17
N TRP A 207 1.00 13.92 -7.10
CA TRP A 207 1.11 15.02 -6.14
C TRP A 207 2.54 15.13 -5.58
N LEU A 208 3.13 14.01 -5.17
CA LEU A 208 4.51 13.98 -4.67
C LEU A 208 5.52 14.38 -5.75
N GLY A 209 5.38 13.90 -6.97
CA GLY A 209 6.24 14.30 -8.09
C GLY A 209 6.15 15.80 -8.39
N LYS A 210 4.97 16.40 -8.29
CA LYS A 210 4.80 17.86 -8.49
C LYS A 210 5.44 18.69 -7.38
N VAL A 211 5.46 18.21 -6.15
CA VAL A 211 6.05 18.89 -5.00
C VAL A 211 7.57 18.76 -4.98
N PHE A 212 8.10 17.58 -5.23
CA PHE A 212 9.52 17.26 -5.03
C PHE A 212 10.38 17.34 -6.29
N LEU A 213 9.77 17.42 -7.49
CA LEU A 213 10.47 17.59 -8.75
C LEU A 213 10.20 18.97 -9.36
N THR A 214 11.26 19.64 -9.78
CA THR A 214 11.12 20.91 -10.49
C THR A 214 10.48 20.73 -11.86
N SER A 215 9.84 21.79 -12.40
CA SER A 215 9.27 21.76 -13.74
C SER A 215 10.31 21.37 -14.81
N LYS A 216 11.55 21.86 -14.68
CA LYS A 216 12.65 21.51 -15.59
C LYS A 216 12.98 20.02 -15.55
N GLN A 217 13.03 19.40 -14.38
CA GLN A 217 13.28 17.95 -14.25
C GLN A 217 12.15 17.14 -14.90
N ARG A 218 10.90 17.56 -14.70
CA ARG A 218 9.75 16.89 -15.33
C ARG A 218 9.76 17.02 -16.86
N TYR A 219 10.00 18.22 -17.39
CA TYR A 219 10.13 18.40 -18.84
C TYR A 219 11.30 17.62 -19.42
N GLN A 220 12.43 17.62 -18.77
CA GLN A 220 13.61 16.83 -19.20
C GLN A 220 13.30 15.34 -19.25
N SER A 221 12.63 14.82 -18.24
CA SER A 221 12.19 13.43 -18.18
C SER A 221 11.26 13.06 -19.35
N LEU A 222 10.31 13.94 -19.70
CA LEU A 222 9.42 13.75 -20.85
C LEU A 222 10.18 13.77 -22.17
N ASN A 223 11.06 14.74 -22.36
CA ASN A 223 11.87 14.85 -23.57
C ASN A 223 12.75 13.61 -23.78
N LEU A 224 13.33 13.07 -22.72
CA LEU A 224 14.28 11.96 -22.76
C LEU A 224 13.62 10.58 -22.51
N SER A 225 12.32 10.47 -22.69
CA SER A 225 11.56 9.24 -22.39
C SER A 225 12.03 8.00 -23.16
N ARG A 226 12.80 8.17 -24.23
CA ARG A 226 13.38 7.09 -25.07
C ARG A 226 14.82 6.74 -24.71
N PHE A 227 15.50 7.55 -23.92
CA PHE A 227 16.89 7.34 -23.52
C PHE A 227 16.98 6.86 -22.08
N PHE A 228 17.63 5.73 -21.84
CA PHE A 228 17.96 5.21 -20.51
C PHE A 228 19.34 4.59 -20.52
N ALA A 229 20.06 4.74 -19.40
CA ALA A 229 21.39 4.19 -19.21
C ALA A 229 21.46 3.41 -17.90
N ASP A 230 22.19 2.29 -17.88
CA ASP A 230 22.46 1.52 -16.67
C ASP A 230 23.76 1.98 -16.03
N GLN A 231 23.73 2.19 -14.71
CA GLN A 231 24.90 2.56 -13.93
C GLN A 231 25.03 1.70 -12.66
N PRO A 232 26.24 1.39 -12.22
CA PRO A 232 26.43 0.53 -11.05
C PRO A 232 26.02 1.20 -9.74
N TYR A 233 26.15 2.51 -9.62
CA TYR A 233 25.82 3.24 -8.39
C TYR A 233 25.40 4.67 -8.65
N GLN A 234 24.58 5.19 -7.73
CA GLN A 234 24.22 6.61 -7.62
C GLN A 234 24.43 7.07 -6.19
N SER A 235 24.91 8.31 -6.03
CA SER A 235 24.83 9.05 -4.77
C SER A 235 24.20 10.41 -5.07
N SER A 236 23.17 10.78 -4.31
CA SER A 236 22.40 12.00 -4.51
C SER A 236 22.14 12.71 -3.20
N PHE A 237 22.26 14.04 -3.18
CA PHE A 237 21.80 14.83 -2.04
C PHE A 237 20.31 15.20 -2.22
N LEU A 238 19.97 15.69 -3.40
CA LEU A 238 18.60 16.02 -3.85
C LEU A 238 18.48 15.66 -5.34
N PRO A 239 17.26 15.51 -5.89
CA PRO A 239 17.04 15.32 -7.32
C PRO A 239 17.83 16.32 -8.17
N GLY A 240 18.69 15.81 -9.06
CA GLY A 240 19.57 16.61 -9.91
C GLY A 240 20.88 17.09 -9.26
N LEU A 241 21.06 16.87 -7.95
CA LEU A 241 22.31 17.14 -7.22
C LEU A 241 22.94 15.81 -6.77
N GLY A 242 23.47 15.06 -7.71
CA GLY A 242 24.09 13.75 -7.48
C GLY A 242 25.08 13.40 -8.58
N THR A 243 25.58 12.18 -8.54
CA THR A 243 26.60 11.66 -9.46
C THR A 243 26.21 11.74 -10.94
N HIS A 244 24.93 11.64 -11.27
CA HIS A 244 24.43 11.71 -12.65
C HIS A 244 23.81 13.08 -12.99
N GLY A 245 23.88 14.05 -12.07
CA GLY A 245 23.42 15.43 -12.29
C GLY A 245 22.00 15.51 -12.82
N LYS A 246 21.81 16.25 -13.92
CA LYS A 246 20.48 16.45 -14.54
C LYS A 246 19.94 15.21 -15.23
N LEU A 247 20.77 14.23 -15.58
CA LEU A 247 20.34 12.97 -16.22
C LEU A 247 20.04 11.84 -15.22
N SER A 248 20.05 12.09 -13.93
CA SER A 248 19.73 11.08 -12.92
C SER A 248 18.40 10.37 -13.20
N SER A 249 17.40 11.11 -13.66
CA SER A 249 16.09 10.57 -14.05
C SER A 249 16.10 9.61 -15.24
N GLN A 250 17.23 9.51 -15.95
CA GLN A 250 17.40 8.60 -17.10
C GLN A 250 18.31 7.42 -16.78
N VAL A 251 18.73 7.27 -15.52
CA VAL A 251 19.68 6.24 -15.10
C VAL A 251 19.00 5.19 -14.24
N VAL A 252 19.14 3.92 -14.63
CA VAL A 252 18.78 2.76 -13.81
C VAL A 252 20.01 2.36 -13.00
N ASN A 253 19.89 2.31 -11.68
CA ASN A 253 20.99 2.04 -10.79
C ASN A 253 20.94 0.65 -10.19
N LYS A 254 22.11 0.06 -9.84
CA LYS A 254 22.16 -1.14 -8.99
C LYS A 254 22.20 -0.78 -7.51
N ILE A 255 22.93 0.27 -7.16
CA ILE A 255 22.99 0.79 -5.79
C ILE A 255 22.71 2.29 -5.86
N SER A 256 21.75 2.76 -5.07
CA SER A 256 21.39 4.18 -4.99
C SER A 256 21.37 4.62 -3.52
N LEU A 257 22.17 5.62 -3.18
CA LEU A 257 22.26 6.21 -1.85
C LEU A 257 21.86 7.68 -1.92
N ASN A 258 20.68 8.01 -1.43
CA ASN A 258 20.11 9.34 -1.51
C ASN A 258 20.05 9.97 -0.12
N PHE A 259 20.82 11.04 0.13
CA PHE A 259 20.94 11.65 1.45
C PHE A 259 19.62 12.23 1.94
N ILE A 260 18.97 13.04 1.12
CA ILE A 260 17.59 13.51 1.35
C ILE A 260 16.66 12.81 0.37
N GLY A 261 16.92 12.92 -0.93
CA GLY A 261 16.03 12.30 -1.91
C GLY A 261 16.71 12.04 -3.26
N GLY A 262 16.24 11.00 -3.93
CA GLY A 262 16.67 10.58 -5.25
C GLY A 262 15.58 10.72 -6.30
N TYR A 263 16.02 10.96 -7.53
CA TYR A 263 15.18 10.85 -8.73
C TYR A 263 15.94 10.07 -9.78
N SER A 264 15.45 8.88 -10.13
CA SER A 264 16.12 7.99 -11.06
C SER A 264 15.16 7.44 -12.14
N ALA A 265 15.72 6.77 -13.15
CA ALA A 265 14.91 6.03 -14.08
C ALA A 265 14.32 4.77 -13.45
N GLY A 266 15.05 4.14 -12.56
CA GLY A 266 14.64 2.93 -11.88
C GLY A 266 15.78 2.27 -11.12
N LEU A 267 15.50 1.13 -10.53
CA LEU A 267 16.44 0.40 -9.69
C LEU A 267 16.50 -1.08 -10.07
N ASN A 268 17.71 -1.61 -10.13
CA ASN A 268 17.95 -3.05 -10.25
C ASN A 268 18.93 -3.51 -9.15
N GLY A 269 18.51 -3.32 -7.87
CA GLY A 269 19.33 -3.64 -6.70
C GLY A 269 18.81 -3.01 -5.41
N VAL A 270 19.63 -2.17 -4.76
CA VAL A 270 19.27 -1.59 -3.46
C VAL A 270 19.30 -0.06 -3.52
N GLU A 271 18.22 0.55 -3.04
CA GLU A 271 18.11 1.99 -2.89
C GLU A 271 17.73 2.38 -1.46
N ILE A 272 18.46 3.34 -0.91
CA ILE A 272 18.23 3.84 0.45
C ILE A 272 18.21 5.37 0.39
N SER A 273 17.20 5.98 1.00
CA SER A 273 17.12 7.42 1.12
C SER A 273 16.79 7.91 2.53
N GLY A 274 17.34 9.09 2.85
CA GLY A 274 17.04 9.77 4.10
C GLY A 274 15.59 10.28 4.18
N ALA A 275 14.97 10.65 3.05
CA ALA A 275 13.58 11.06 3.02
C ALA A 275 12.78 10.35 1.92
N PHE A 276 13.16 10.47 0.65
CA PHE A 276 12.31 9.94 -0.42
C PHE A 276 13.07 9.39 -1.63
N ASN A 277 12.44 8.43 -2.32
CA ASN A 277 12.85 7.94 -3.62
C ASN A 277 11.73 8.15 -4.64
N ILE A 278 12.10 8.57 -5.84
CA ILE A 278 11.20 8.73 -6.98
C ILE A 278 11.84 8.05 -8.19
N ASP A 279 11.20 7.00 -8.71
CA ASP A 279 11.67 6.22 -9.85
C ASP A 279 10.63 6.24 -10.96
N GLN A 280 11.08 6.48 -12.20
CA GLN A 280 10.16 6.56 -13.34
C GLN A 280 9.67 5.20 -13.83
N LYS A 281 10.52 4.19 -13.72
CA LYS A 281 10.29 2.82 -14.20
C LYS A 281 10.26 1.82 -13.05
N ASP A 282 10.62 0.59 -13.37
CA ASP A 282 10.60 -0.53 -12.47
C ASP A 282 11.68 -0.42 -11.40
N VAL A 283 11.32 -0.87 -10.22
CA VAL A 283 12.20 -1.06 -9.06
C VAL A 283 12.25 -2.54 -8.73
N LYS A 284 13.47 -3.10 -8.67
CA LYS A 284 13.69 -4.50 -8.32
C LYS A 284 14.56 -4.62 -7.10
N TYR A 285 14.30 -5.64 -6.31
CA TYR A 285 14.92 -6.09 -5.06
C TYR A 285 14.54 -5.26 -3.84
N ALA A 286 15.19 -4.14 -3.51
CA ALA A 286 14.94 -3.47 -2.23
C ALA A 286 14.99 -1.94 -2.32
N GLN A 287 13.97 -1.28 -1.80
CA GLN A 287 13.85 0.17 -1.75
C GLN A 287 13.40 0.65 -0.38
N PHE A 288 14.15 1.58 0.22
CA PHE A 288 13.92 2.10 1.56
C PHE A 288 13.90 3.61 1.58
N ALA A 289 12.93 4.21 2.25
CA ALA A 289 12.84 5.65 2.46
C ALA A 289 12.27 5.97 3.84
N SER A 290 12.76 7.04 4.49
CA SER A 290 12.18 7.44 5.78
C SER A 290 10.78 8.03 5.63
N LEU A 291 10.46 8.68 4.50
CA LEU A 291 9.13 9.26 4.28
C LEU A 291 8.34 8.50 3.22
N PHE A 292 8.79 8.53 1.96
CA PHE A 292 7.99 7.90 0.90
C PHE A 292 8.82 7.37 -0.27
N ASN A 293 8.23 6.39 -0.97
CA ASN A 293 8.70 5.89 -2.25
C ASN A 293 7.61 6.10 -3.31
N VAL A 294 7.98 6.57 -4.50
CA VAL A 294 7.10 6.69 -5.66
C VAL A 294 7.74 5.97 -6.85
N VAL A 295 7.05 4.98 -7.39
CA VAL A 295 7.51 4.16 -8.51
C VAL A 295 6.52 4.25 -9.66
N GLY A 296 7.00 4.68 -10.83
CA GLY A 296 6.20 4.80 -12.04
C GLY A 296 5.89 3.46 -12.72
N GLY A 297 6.80 2.51 -12.64
CA GLY A 297 6.67 1.16 -13.13
C GLY A 297 6.27 0.16 -12.06
N LYS A 298 6.76 -1.06 -12.19
CA LYS A 298 6.53 -2.17 -11.26
C LYS A 298 7.49 -2.12 -10.09
N MET A 299 7.04 -2.60 -8.95
CA MET A 299 7.88 -2.90 -7.80
C MET A 299 7.97 -4.42 -7.61
N GLU A 300 9.19 -4.99 -7.71
CA GLU A 300 9.43 -6.41 -7.50
C GLU A 300 10.46 -6.61 -6.36
N GLY A 301 10.01 -7.07 -5.20
CA GLY A 301 10.84 -7.31 -4.03
C GLY A 301 10.32 -6.67 -2.75
N VAL A 302 11.16 -5.89 -2.05
CA VAL A 302 10.83 -5.29 -0.76
C VAL A 302 10.83 -3.76 -0.86
N GLN A 303 9.73 -3.12 -0.48
CA GLN A 303 9.60 -1.67 -0.43
C GLN A 303 9.12 -1.22 0.94
N LEU A 304 9.94 -0.40 1.61
CA LEU A 304 9.62 0.11 2.95
C LEU A 304 9.66 1.63 2.97
N SER A 305 8.70 2.22 3.66
CA SER A 305 8.70 3.66 3.93
C SER A 305 8.15 3.99 5.32
N GLY A 306 8.59 5.10 5.87
CA GLY A 306 8.03 5.58 7.14
C GLY A 306 6.59 6.08 7.01
N LEU A 307 6.21 6.66 5.86
CA LEU A 307 4.87 7.21 5.66
C LEU A 307 4.12 6.55 4.49
N HIS A 308 4.66 6.62 3.26
CA HIS A 308 3.84 6.32 2.09
C HIS A 308 4.61 5.61 0.97
N ASN A 309 4.03 4.56 0.41
CA ASN A 309 4.49 3.96 -0.84
C ASN A 309 3.43 4.13 -1.92
N GLN A 310 3.84 4.60 -3.08
CA GLN A 310 2.99 4.73 -4.27
C GLN A 310 3.62 4.03 -5.46
N VAL A 311 2.93 3.04 -6.02
CA VAL A 311 3.35 2.32 -7.22
C VAL A 311 2.27 2.49 -8.30
N MET A 312 2.66 3.05 -9.44
CA MET A 312 1.74 3.37 -10.54
C MET A 312 1.43 2.15 -11.43
N ASP A 313 2.11 1.05 -11.24
CA ASP A 313 1.83 -0.24 -11.86
C ASP A 313 1.53 -1.27 -10.75
N SER A 314 2.11 -2.43 -10.76
CA SER A 314 1.89 -3.53 -9.85
C SER A 314 3.04 -3.73 -8.87
N VAL A 315 2.74 -4.32 -7.74
CA VAL A 315 3.71 -4.75 -6.72
C VAL A 315 3.77 -6.27 -6.68
N LYS A 316 4.98 -6.83 -6.71
CA LYS A 316 5.22 -8.25 -6.45
C LYS A 316 6.23 -8.40 -5.32
N GLY A 317 5.78 -8.90 -4.17
CA GLY A 317 6.62 -9.12 -3.00
C GLY A 317 6.06 -8.51 -1.72
N PHE A 318 6.88 -7.72 -1.03
CA PHE A 318 6.54 -7.16 0.28
C PHE A 318 6.58 -5.63 0.24
N GLN A 319 5.49 -4.99 0.63
CA GLN A 319 5.38 -3.54 0.74
C GLN A 319 4.88 -3.16 2.15
N ALA A 320 5.60 -2.26 2.82
CA ALA A 320 5.17 -1.78 4.13
C ALA A 320 5.39 -0.27 4.30
N SER A 321 4.47 0.36 5.01
CA SER A 321 4.52 1.79 5.32
C SER A 321 3.90 2.11 6.68
N GLY A 322 4.37 3.15 7.32
CA GLY A 322 3.77 3.62 8.57
C GLY A 322 2.39 4.24 8.42
N PHE A 323 2.06 4.76 7.24
CA PHE A 323 0.75 5.39 6.98
C PHE A 323 -0.01 4.66 5.88
N SER A 324 0.48 4.63 4.63
CA SER A 324 -0.32 4.08 3.52
C SER A 324 0.49 3.48 2.37
N ASN A 325 -0.09 2.46 1.73
CA ASN A 325 0.38 1.94 0.46
C ASN A 325 -0.70 2.11 -0.61
N MET A 326 -0.30 2.54 -1.80
CA MET A 326 -1.17 2.69 -2.97
C MET A 326 -0.58 1.99 -4.19
N THR A 327 -1.38 1.14 -4.83
CA THR A 327 -1.00 0.43 -6.06
C THR A 327 -2.07 0.60 -7.14
N ALA A 328 -1.64 0.96 -8.35
CA ALA A 328 -2.58 1.25 -9.43
C ALA A 328 -3.05 -0.02 -10.16
N LYS A 329 -2.19 -1.02 -10.35
CA LYS A 329 -2.55 -2.25 -11.09
C LYS A 329 -2.61 -3.51 -10.20
N GLY A 330 -2.58 -3.32 -8.88
CA GLY A 330 -2.71 -4.40 -7.91
C GLY A 330 -1.39 -4.89 -7.32
N TYR A 331 -1.49 -5.89 -6.46
CA TYR A 331 -0.32 -6.50 -5.85
C TYR A 331 -0.42 -8.03 -5.76
N GLU A 332 0.76 -8.67 -5.75
CA GLU A 332 0.94 -10.08 -5.44
C GLU A 332 1.94 -10.21 -4.29
N GLY A 333 1.50 -10.69 -3.12
CA GLY A 333 2.33 -10.83 -1.92
C GLY A 333 1.74 -10.22 -0.68
N VAL A 334 2.49 -9.34 0.01
CA VAL A 334 2.08 -8.78 1.31
C VAL A 334 2.14 -7.27 1.30
N GLN A 335 1.07 -6.63 1.76
CA GLN A 335 0.95 -5.18 1.87
C GLN A 335 0.54 -4.80 3.29
N LEU A 336 1.40 -4.07 4.02
CA LEU A 336 1.17 -3.65 5.41
C LEU A 336 1.14 -2.13 5.51
N ALA A 337 0.13 -1.57 6.12
CA ALA A 337 0.02 -0.13 6.37
C ALA A 337 -0.42 0.18 7.79
N GLY A 338 0.10 1.25 8.36
CA GLY A 338 -0.37 1.72 9.66
C GLY A 338 -1.81 2.23 9.60
N ILE A 339 -2.23 2.83 8.47
CA ILE A 339 -3.60 3.35 8.33
C ILE A 339 -4.35 2.67 7.18
N PHE A 340 -3.91 2.81 5.92
CA PHE A 340 -4.68 2.23 4.82
C PHE A 340 -3.85 1.66 3.68
N ASN A 341 -4.39 0.60 3.05
CA ASN A 341 -3.95 0.11 1.77
C ASN A 341 -5.03 0.38 0.72
N VAL A 342 -4.61 0.85 -0.45
CA VAL A 342 -5.49 1.08 -1.60
C VAL A 342 -4.92 0.39 -2.83
N SER A 343 -5.75 -0.41 -3.51
CA SER A 343 -5.40 -1.01 -4.79
C SER A 343 -6.52 -0.80 -5.81
N THR A 344 -6.17 -0.31 -6.99
CA THR A 344 -7.14 -0.15 -8.09
C THR A 344 -7.08 -1.28 -9.12
N GLY A 345 -6.13 -2.20 -9.00
CA GLY A 345 -6.03 -3.43 -9.77
C GLY A 345 -6.37 -4.69 -8.97
N GLU A 346 -6.21 -5.86 -9.62
CA GLU A 346 -6.39 -7.16 -8.97
C GLU A 346 -5.33 -7.39 -7.89
N THR A 347 -5.73 -8.04 -6.81
CA THR A 347 -4.85 -8.29 -5.67
C THR A 347 -4.82 -9.77 -5.33
N ASN A 348 -3.63 -10.24 -4.92
CA ASN A 348 -3.41 -11.62 -4.52
C ASN A 348 -2.43 -11.69 -3.34
N GLY A 349 -2.91 -12.10 -2.18
CA GLY A 349 -2.09 -12.24 -0.99
C GLY A 349 -2.69 -11.60 0.26
N LEU A 350 -1.86 -11.00 1.11
CA LEU A 350 -2.27 -10.42 2.37
C LEU A 350 -2.21 -8.88 2.32
N GLY A 351 -3.33 -8.24 2.58
CA GLY A 351 -3.41 -6.80 2.87
C GLY A 351 -3.78 -6.56 4.33
N ALA A 352 -2.89 -5.93 5.10
CA ALA A 352 -3.19 -5.58 6.48
C ALA A 352 -3.05 -4.07 6.72
N ALA A 353 -4.05 -3.48 7.34
CA ALA A 353 -4.10 -2.05 7.65
C ALA A 353 -4.60 -1.80 9.07
N GLY A 354 -4.03 -0.81 9.75
CA GLY A 354 -4.53 -0.41 11.07
C GLY A 354 -5.96 0.11 11.03
N VAL A 355 -6.39 0.73 9.91
CA VAL A 355 -7.73 1.30 9.76
C VAL A 355 -8.50 0.61 8.65
N VAL A 356 -8.10 0.76 7.38
CA VAL A 356 -8.92 0.29 6.27
C VAL A 356 -8.10 -0.24 5.09
N ASN A 357 -8.59 -1.33 4.45
CA ASN A 357 -8.16 -1.75 3.13
C ASN A 357 -9.27 -1.47 2.11
N VAL A 358 -8.92 -0.88 0.96
CA VAL A 358 -9.86 -0.55 -0.12
C VAL A 358 -9.34 -1.08 -1.45
N TYR A 359 -10.02 -2.08 -2.00
CA TYR A 359 -9.67 -2.70 -3.27
C TYR A 359 -10.80 -2.55 -4.29
N TRP A 360 -10.45 -2.10 -5.50
CA TRP A 360 -11.42 -1.77 -6.54
C TRP A 360 -11.70 -2.91 -7.51
N LYS A 361 -10.86 -3.93 -7.51
CA LYS A 361 -10.94 -5.11 -8.36
C LYS A 361 -10.94 -6.38 -7.51
N ASP A 362 -10.95 -7.52 -8.15
CA ASP A 362 -10.98 -8.83 -7.51
C ASP A 362 -9.79 -8.99 -6.54
N ASN A 363 -10.09 -9.51 -5.37
CA ASN A 363 -9.10 -9.92 -4.38
C ASN A 363 -9.07 -11.43 -4.20
N ARG A 364 -7.86 -11.97 -4.11
CA ARG A 364 -7.59 -13.39 -3.78
C ARG A 364 -6.62 -13.44 -2.62
N GLY A 365 -7.15 -13.68 -1.43
CA GLY A 365 -6.31 -13.74 -0.25
C GLY A 365 -6.99 -13.21 1.00
N ALA A 366 -6.24 -12.53 1.86
CA ALA A 366 -6.78 -12.04 3.12
C ALA A 366 -6.66 -10.51 3.24
N MET A 367 -7.72 -9.90 3.76
CA MET A 367 -7.75 -8.49 4.16
C MET A 367 -7.99 -8.39 5.66
N LEU A 368 -7.06 -7.79 6.37
CA LEU A 368 -7.15 -7.57 7.81
C LEU A 368 -7.19 -6.07 8.10
N ALA A 369 -8.15 -5.60 8.86
CA ALA A 369 -8.25 -4.19 9.19
C ALA A 369 -8.76 -3.95 10.62
N GLY A 370 -8.26 -2.90 11.25
CA GLY A 370 -8.78 -2.49 12.57
C GLY A 370 -10.23 -2.00 12.49
N ILE A 371 -10.59 -1.28 11.42
CA ILE A 371 -11.97 -0.78 11.22
C ILE A 371 -12.67 -1.53 10.10
N GLY A 372 -12.14 -1.53 8.87
CA GLY A 372 -12.93 -2.11 7.78
C GLY A 372 -12.17 -2.56 6.54
N ASN A 373 -12.76 -3.49 5.81
CA ASN A 373 -12.30 -3.92 4.50
C ASN A 373 -13.38 -3.67 3.46
N MET A 374 -12.97 -3.19 2.29
CA MET A 374 -13.87 -2.94 1.16
C MET A 374 -13.28 -3.49 -0.13
N THR A 375 -13.99 -4.40 -0.78
CA THR A 375 -13.69 -4.87 -2.14
C THR A 375 -14.86 -4.52 -3.05
N ARG A 376 -14.64 -3.66 -4.05
CA ARG A 376 -15.68 -3.24 -5.02
C ARG A 376 -15.84 -4.23 -6.18
N ALA A 377 -15.51 -5.49 -5.95
CA ALA A 377 -15.61 -6.58 -6.90
C ALA A 377 -15.69 -7.91 -6.12
N LYS A 378 -15.08 -8.98 -6.65
CA LYS A 378 -15.11 -10.29 -5.99
C LYS A 378 -14.05 -10.39 -4.91
N GLU A 379 -14.47 -10.88 -3.77
CA GLU A 379 -13.62 -11.31 -2.66
C GLU A 379 -13.56 -12.84 -2.62
N ASN A 380 -12.42 -13.42 -3.02
CA ASN A 380 -12.21 -14.87 -3.04
C ASN A 380 -11.32 -15.34 -1.88
N GLY A 381 -11.46 -14.73 -0.71
CA GLY A 381 -10.64 -15.03 0.45
C GLY A 381 -11.32 -14.65 1.74
N ALA A 382 -10.58 -13.99 2.63
CA ALA A 382 -11.08 -13.60 3.93
C ALA A 382 -10.99 -12.10 4.15
N GLN A 383 -12.06 -11.50 4.61
CA GLN A 383 -12.08 -10.14 5.16
C GLN A 383 -12.32 -10.22 6.67
N VAL A 384 -11.39 -9.72 7.47
CA VAL A 384 -11.51 -9.66 8.92
C VAL A 384 -11.34 -8.22 9.37
N ALA A 385 -12.33 -7.69 10.06
CA ALA A 385 -12.34 -6.30 10.51
C ALA A 385 -12.95 -6.13 11.90
N GLY A 386 -12.50 -5.10 12.61
CA GLY A 386 -13.10 -4.74 13.89
C GLY A 386 -14.54 -4.25 13.77
N VAL A 387 -14.88 -3.53 12.67
CA VAL A 387 -16.21 -2.94 12.51
C VAL A 387 -16.95 -3.47 11.30
N PHE A 388 -16.42 -3.31 10.08
CA PHE A 388 -17.18 -3.68 8.89
C PHE A 388 -16.38 -4.36 7.79
N ASN A 389 -17.06 -5.20 6.99
CA ASN A 389 -16.56 -5.71 5.73
C ASN A 389 -17.60 -5.48 4.63
N VAL A 390 -17.14 -5.09 3.44
CA VAL A 390 -17.98 -4.87 2.26
C VAL A 390 -17.38 -5.57 1.04
N ALA A 391 -18.20 -6.31 0.30
CA ALA A 391 -17.81 -6.89 -0.98
C ALA A 391 -18.99 -6.89 -1.95
N GLU A 392 -18.76 -6.87 -3.25
CA GLU A 392 -19.81 -7.12 -4.23
C GLU A 392 -20.18 -8.61 -4.25
N VAL A 393 -19.20 -9.47 -4.50
CA VAL A 393 -19.38 -10.94 -4.44
C VAL A 393 -18.37 -11.52 -3.46
N MET A 394 -18.87 -12.19 -2.44
CA MET A 394 -18.08 -12.79 -1.38
C MET A 394 -18.10 -14.32 -1.52
N LYS A 395 -16.92 -14.95 -1.74
CA LYS A 395 -16.78 -16.43 -1.90
C LYS A 395 -16.06 -17.13 -0.76
N GLY A 396 -15.51 -16.41 0.16
CA GLY A 396 -14.76 -16.95 1.32
C GLY A 396 -15.42 -16.63 2.65
N ALA A 397 -14.76 -15.83 3.50
CA ALA A 397 -15.27 -15.45 4.81
C ALA A 397 -15.22 -13.94 5.06
N GLN A 398 -16.31 -13.38 5.56
CA GLN A 398 -16.35 -12.05 6.17
C GLN A 398 -16.59 -12.18 7.67
N VAL A 399 -15.66 -11.67 8.47
CA VAL A 399 -15.78 -11.64 9.93
C VAL A 399 -15.64 -10.19 10.39
N ALA A 400 -16.69 -9.65 10.97
CA ALA A 400 -16.71 -8.28 11.49
C ALA A 400 -17.26 -8.22 12.90
N GLY A 401 -16.73 -7.30 13.70
CA GLY A 401 -17.30 -7.06 15.02
C GLY A 401 -18.72 -6.50 14.97
N VAL A 402 -19.07 -5.76 13.90
CA VAL A 402 -20.41 -5.15 13.79
C VAL A 402 -21.14 -5.60 12.53
N VAL A 403 -20.64 -5.27 11.32
CA VAL A 403 -21.44 -5.48 10.11
C VAL A 403 -20.69 -6.07 8.95
N ASN A 404 -21.29 -7.06 8.28
CA ASN A 404 -20.86 -7.57 6.99
C ASN A 404 -21.92 -7.26 5.92
N VAL A 405 -21.46 -6.76 4.77
CA VAL A 405 -22.31 -6.41 3.63
C VAL A 405 -21.77 -7.07 2.37
N ALA A 406 -22.64 -7.74 1.64
CA ALA A 406 -22.32 -8.22 0.30
C ALA A 406 -23.54 -8.13 -0.62
N ASP A 407 -23.31 -8.03 -1.93
CA ASP A 407 -24.40 -8.20 -2.88
C ASP A 407 -24.73 -9.70 -3.02
N THR A 408 -23.71 -10.54 -3.19
CA THR A 408 -23.86 -12.00 -3.19
C THR A 408 -22.86 -12.62 -2.21
N ALA A 409 -23.33 -13.49 -1.31
CA ALA A 409 -22.49 -14.27 -0.40
C ALA A 409 -22.59 -15.76 -0.72
N GLU A 410 -21.48 -16.34 -1.22
CA GLU A 410 -21.31 -17.77 -1.48
C GLU A 410 -20.53 -18.49 -0.36
N GLY A 411 -20.03 -17.75 0.63
CA GLY A 411 -19.26 -18.23 1.77
C GLY A 411 -19.92 -17.92 3.11
N ALA A 412 -19.12 -17.56 4.14
CA ALA A 412 -19.60 -17.31 5.48
C ALA A 412 -19.51 -15.82 5.86
N GLN A 413 -20.57 -15.27 6.44
CA GLN A 413 -20.58 -13.98 7.11
C GLN A 413 -20.79 -14.19 8.62
N VAL A 414 -19.88 -13.67 9.43
CA VAL A 414 -19.96 -13.72 10.90
C VAL A 414 -19.84 -12.32 11.46
N GLY A 415 -20.86 -11.85 12.16
CA GLY A 415 -20.92 -10.50 12.73
C GLY A 415 -22.21 -10.25 13.48
N VAL A 416 -22.34 -9.12 14.15
CA VAL A 416 -23.61 -8.77 14.81
C VAL A 416 -24.73 -8.61 13.78
N VAL A 417 -24.45 -7.91 12.69
CA VAL A 417 -25.38 -7.71 11.56
C VAL A 417 -24.75 -8.23 10.28
N ASN A 418 -25.45 -9.10 9.58
CA ASN A 418 -25.06 -9.56 8.26
C ASN A 418 -26.15 -9.20 7.25
N THR A 419 -25.76 -8.56 6.16
CA THR A 419 -26.68 -8.10 5.11
C THR A 419 -26.20 -8.55 3.74
N VAL A 420 -27.11 -9.13 2.97
CA VAL A 420 -26.81 -9.61 1.61
C VAL A 420 -28.05 -9.51 0.71
N ARG A 421 -27.85 -9.30 -0.58
CA ARG A 421 -28.95 -9.40 -1.54
C ARG A 421 -29.24 -10.88 -1.88
N VAL A 422 -28.21 -11.67 -2.18
CA VAL A 422 -28.37 -13.10 -2.50
C VAL A 422 -27.47 -13.95 -1.59
N LEU A 423 -28.08 -14.74 -0.71
CA LEU A 423 -27.35 -15.65 0.18
C LEU A 423 -27.36 -17.08 -0.41
N LYS A 424 -26.17 -17.59 -0.71
CA LYS A 424 -25.94 -18.99 -1.07
C LYS A 424 -25.14 -19.76 -0.01
N GLY A 425 -24.50 -19.04 0.90
CA GLY A 425 -23.65 -19.55 1.97
C GLY A 425 -24.32 -19.53 3.34
N VAL A 426 -23.57 -19.08 4.36
CA VAL A 426 -24.00 -19.06 5.76
C VAL A 426 -23.83 -17.66 6.35
N GLN A 427 -24.85 -17.20 7.07
CA GLN A 427 -24.79 -16.02 7.94
C GLN A 427 -24.92 -16.45 9.40
N VAL A 428 -24.04 -15.96 10.27
CA VAL A 428 -24.07 -16.15 11.72
C VAL A 428 -24.01 -14.78 12.38
N GLY A 429 -25.06 -14.41 13.11
CA GLY A 429 -25.12 -13.10 13.76
C GLY A 429 -26.40 -12.89 14.55
N VAL A 430 -26.51 -11.77 15.24
CA VAL A 430 -27.74 -11.40 15.95
C VAL A 430 -28.86 -11.11 14.93
N VAL A 431 -28.53 -10.30 13.91
CA VAL A 431 -29.45 -9.93 12.84
C VAL A 431 -28.86 -10.36 11.50
N ASN A 432 -29.59 -11.19 10.77
CA ASN A 432 -29.25 -11.61 9.43
C ASN A 432 -30.34 -11.15 8.46
N TYR A 433 -29.97 -10.46 7.39
CA TYR A 433 -30.87 -10.00 6.35
C TYR A 433 -30.42 -10.47 4.98
N ALA A 434 -31.37 -11.01 4.22
CA ALA A 434 -31.17 -11.35 2.81
C ALA A 434 -32.41 -11.00 1.98
N ASP A 435 -32.24 -10.53 0.75
CA ASP A 435 -33.36 -10.40 -0.18
C ASP A 435 -33.87 -11.78 -0.64
N SER A 436 -32.93 -12.67 -0.96
CA SER A 436 -33.23 -14.07 -1.28
C SER A 436 -32.16 -14.98 -0.69
N SER A 437 -32.51 -16.19 -0.31
CA SER A 437 -31.59 -17.14 0.33
C SER A 437 -31.87 -18.60 -0.06
N ASP A 438 -30.81 -19.24 -0.58
CA ASP A 438 -30.71 -20.70 -0.67
C ASP A 438 -29.76 -21.27 0.41
N GLY A 439 -29.14 -20.39 1.19
CA GLY A 439 -28.18 -20.69 2.26
C GLY A 439 -28.84 -20.79 3.65
N TYR A 440 -28.02 -20.60 4.68
CA TYR A 440 -28.42 -20.71 6.07
C TYR A 440 -28.16 -19.40 6.81
N SER A 441 -29.17 -18.93 7.56
CA SER A 441 -29.04 -17.76 8.44
C SER A 441 -29.29 -18.20 9.88
N ILE A 442 -28.26 -18.10 10.73
CA ILE A 442 -28.27 -18.52 12.14
C ILE A 442 -28.18 -17.25 12.99
N GLY A 443 -29.23 -16.96 13.73
CA GLY A 443 -29.29 -15.77 14.57
C GLY A 443 -30.64 -15.59 15.25
N VAL A 444 -30.71 -14.58 16.10
CA VAL A 444 -31.97 -14.25 16.82
C VAL A 444 -33.02 -13.77 15.81
N ILE A 445 -32.62 -12.90 14.90
CA ILE A 445 -33.48 -12.35 13.86
C ILE A 445 -32.89 -12.67 12.50
N SER A 446 -33.54 -13.52 11.72
CA SER A 446 -33.16 -13.83 10.34
C SER A 446 -34.31 -13.49 9.39
N ILE A 447 -34.11 -12.48 8.54
CA ILE A 447 -35.11 -11.98 7.61
C ILE A 447 -34.66 -12.30 6.19
N VAL A 448 -35.49 -13.08 5.45
CA VAL A 448 -35.30 -13.29 4.02
C VAL A 448 -36.48 -12.69 3.29
N ARG A 449 -36.34 -11.51 2.70
CA ARG A 449 -37.47 -10.72 2.14
C ARG A 449 -38.33 -11.49 1.15
N ARG A 450 -37.72 -12.30 0.28
CA ARG A 450 -38.43 -13.18 -0.69
C ARG A 450 -38.38 -14.63 -0.23
N GLY A 451 -38.49 -14.85 1.09
CA GLY A 451 -38.32 -16.14 1.71
C GLY A 451 -39.61 -16.72 2.26
N TYR A 452 -39.46 -17.51 3.30
CA TYR A 452 -40.50 -18.17 4.01
C TYR A 452 -40.93 -17.31 5.21
N HIS A 453 -42.15 -16.81 5.20
CA HIS A 453 -42.75 -16.00 6.28
C HIS A 453 -44.02 -16.63 6.75
N GLN A 454 -44.23 -16.74 8.08
CA GLN A 454 -45.47 -17.17 8.66
C GLN A 454 -45.73 -16.45 9.98
N LEU A 455 -46.96 -16.01 10.17
CA LEU A 455 -47.48 -15.58 11.46
C LEU A 455 -48.23 -16.75 12.08
N LEU A 456 -47.87 -17.13 13.29
CA LEU A 456 -48.49 -18.24 14.04
C LEU A 456 -49.26 -17.69 15.21
N VAL A 457 -50.46 -18.23 15.41
CA VAL A 457 -51.27 -18.06 16.62
C VAL A 457 -51.56 -19.45 17.14
N TYR A 458 -51.11 -19.77 18.35
CA TYR A 458 -51.17 -21.13 18.85
C TYR A 458 -51.30 -21.23 20.37
N ASN A 459 -51.73 -22.37 20.82
CA ASN A 459 -51.89 -22.77 22.21
C ASN A 459 -50.87 -23.86 22.56
N THR A 460 -50.41 -23.85 23.78
CA THR A 460 -49.54 -24.88 24.36
C THR A 460 -50.07 -25.30 25.73
N GLU A 461 -49.51 -26.38 26.28
CA GLU A 461 -49.87 -26.84 27.62
C GLU A 461 -49.57 -25.84 28.74
N LEU A 462 -48.67 -24.86 28.51
CA LEU A 462 -48.31 -23.85 29.52
C LEU A 462 -48.99 -22.50 29.28
N LEU A 463 -49.02 -22.05 28.05
CA LEU A 463 -49.52 -20.74 27.66
C LEU A 463 -50.64 -20.89 26.65
N PRO A 464 -51.86 -20.45 27.00
CA PRO A 464 -53.03 -20.60 26.13
C PRO A 464 -53.00 -19.69 24.90
N PHE A 465 -52.16 -18.66 24.90
CA PHE A 465 -52.01 -17.77 23.77
C PHE A 465 -50.52 -17.55 23.48
N ASN A 466 -50.13 -17.91 22.26
CA ASN A 466 -48.81 -17.62 21.76
C ASN A 466 -48.93 -17.03 20.36
N LEU A 467 -48.13 -16.02 20.09
CA LEU A 467 -47.91 -15.39 18.81
C LEU A 467 -46.46 -15.61 18.39
N ALA A 468 -46.23 -16.14 17.21
CA ALA A 468 -44.87 -16.26 16.68
C ALA A 468 -44.79 -15.78 15.25
N PHE A 469 -43.65 -15.21 14.90
CA PHE A 469 -43.29 -14.84 13.52
C PHE A 469 -42.10 -15.65 13.07
N LYS A 470 -42.30 -16.41 11.96
CA LYS A 470 -41.24 -17.17 11.29
C LYS A 470 -40.73 -16.37 10.12
N SER A 471 -39.41 -16.25 9.99
CA SER A 471 -38.77 -15.64 8.83
C SER A 471 -37.46 -16.35 8.48
N GLY A 472 -37.22 -16.59 7.18
CA GLY A 472 -36.05 -17.28 6.69
C GLY A 472 -36.30 -17.98 5.36
N ASN A 473 -35.72 -19.15 5.20
CA ASN A 473 -36.10 -20.07 4.12
C ASN A 473 -36.55 -21.43 4.70
N ARG A 474 -37.03 -22.31 3.86
CA ARG A 474 -37.55 -23.62 4.32
C ARG A 474 -36.47 -24.54 4.90
N LYS A 475 -35.19 -24.32 4.54
CA LYS A 475 -34.05 -25.11 5.06
C LYS A 475 -33.69 -24.73 6.50
N LEU A 476 -33.83 -23.42 6.81
CA LEU A 476 -33.63 -22.87 8.13
C LEU A 476 -34.35 -21.51 8.24
N TYR A 477 -35.22 -21.36 9.22
CA TYR A 477 -35.86 -20.09 9.58
C TYR A 477 -35.65 -19.79 11.07
N SER A 478 -35.75 -18.51 11.42
CA SER A 478 -35.83 -18.06 12.82
C SER A 478 -37.28 -17.83 13.22
N LEU A 479 -37.55 -17.95 14.50
CA LEU A 479 -38.81 -17.63 15.14
C LEU A 479 -38.61 -16.59 16.22
N ILE A 480 -39.48 -15.60 16.28
CA ILE A 480 -39.64 -14.72 17.45
C ILE A 480 -41.00 -15.05 18.04
N ILE A 481 -41.04 -15.28 19.35
CA ILE A 481 -42.21 -15.81 20.04
C ILE A 481 -42.57 -14.87 21.19
N GLY A 482 -43.85 -14.53 21.28
CA GLY A 482 -44.46 -13.92 22.46
C GLY A 482 -45.62 -14.78 22.96
N GLY A 483 -45.69 -15.00 24.24
CA GLY A 483 -46.79 -15.78 24.82
C GLY A 483 -47.43 -15.06 26.00
N ALA A 484 -48.71 -15.37 26.27
CA ALA A 484 -49.42 -14.81 27.41
C ALA A 484 -50.45 -15.80 27.98
N SER A 485 -50.61 -15.73 29.28
CA SER A 485 -51.75 -16.31 30.00
C SER A 485 -52.44 -15.19 30.78
N PHE A 486 -53.73 -15.05 30.52
CA PHE A 486 -54.59 -14.04 31.19
C PHE A 486 -55.54 -14.66 32.22
N MET A 487 -55.38 -15.94 32.56
CA MET A 487 -56.22 -16.62 33.50
C MET A 487 -56.07 -16.00 34.91
N GLU A 488 -57.19 -15.83 35.57
CA GLU A 488 -57.22 -15.28 36.94
C GLU A 488 -56.37 -16.11 37.90
N GLY A 489 -55.47 -15.45 38.63
CA GLY A 489 -54.48 -16.10 39.50
C GLY A 489 -53.24 -16.72 38.83
N SER A 490 -53.06 -16.60 37.48
CA SER A 490 -51.90 -17.12 36.77
C SER A 490 -51.52 -16.27 35.55
N LYS A 491 -51.45 -14.93 35.74
CA LYS A 491 -50.98 -14.03 34.66
C LYS A 491 -49.51 -14.28 34.43
N ALA A 492 -49.16 -14.66 33.22
CA ALA A 492 -47.78 -14.87 32.80
C ALA A 492 -47.56 -14.40 31.39
N TYR A 493 -46.36 -13.98 31.12
CA TYR A 493 -45.88 -13.60 29.77
C TYR A 493 -44.66 -14.43 29.41
N SER A 494 -44.42 -14.63 28.13
CA SER A 494 -43.18 -15.20 27.64
C SER A 494 -42.67 -14.45 26.44
N PHE A 495 -41.35 -14.38 26.35
CA PHE A 495 -40.65 -13.91 25.16
C PHE A 495 -39.53 -14.91 24.82
N GLY A 496 -39.42 -15.21 23.55
CA GLY A 496 -38.42 -16.18 23.13
C GLY A 496 -38.10 -16.11 21.65
N TYR A 497 -37.14 -16.92 21.32
CA TYR A 497 -36.70 -17.10 19.94
C TYR A 497 -36.49 -18.58 19.65
N GLY A 498 -36.34 -18.90 18.36
CA GLY A 498 -36.06 -20.27 17.95
C GLY A 498 -35.57 -20.34 16.52
N ILE A 499 -35.16 -21.53 16.16
CA ILE A 499 -34.80 -21.90 14.79
C ILE A 499 -35.59 -23.14 14.39
N GLY A 500 -35.86 -23.27 13.09
CA GLY A 500 -36.58 -24.43 12.61
C GLY A 500 -36.34 -24.74 11.13
N LYS A 501 -36.72 -25.94 10.76
CA LYS A 501 -36.70 -26.43 9.39
C LYS A 501 -38.09 -26.88 8.98
N SER A 502 -38.53 -26.46 7.81
CA SER A 502 -39.79 -26.87 7.24
C SER A 502 -39.58 -27.91 6.14
N PHE A 503 -40.30 -29.01 6.26
CA PHE A 503 -40.51 -29.99 5.20
C PHE A 503 -41.86 -29.73 4.54
N LYS A 504 -42.29 -30.57 3.62
CA LYS A 504 -43.57 -30.36 2.92
C LYS A 504 -44.74 -30.29 3.90
N ASP A 505 -44.88 -31.29 4.75
CA ASP A 505 -46.02 -31.46 5.66
C ASP A 505 -45.59 -31.43 7.14
N TYR A 506 -44.32 -31.28 7.44
CA TYR A 506 -43.78 -31.28 8.78
C TYR A 506 -42.81 -30.11 9.01
N SER A 507 -42.69 -29.68 10.26
CA SER A 507 -41.63 -28.80 10.69
C SER A 507 -41.00 -29.31 12.00
N VAL A 508 -39.72 -29.03 12.17
CA VAL A 508 -38.96 -29.32 13.41
C VAL A 508 -38.38 -27.99 13.87
N GLU A 509 -38.56 -27.67 15.13
CA GLU A 509 -38.18 -26.39 15.72
C GLU A 509 -37.53 -26.59 17.08
N ILE A 510 -36.51 -25.79 17.36
CA ILE A 510 -35.93 -25.65 18.68
C ILE A 510 -36.18 -24.21 19.10
N THR A 511 -36.84 -24.02 20.24
CA THR A 511 -37.21 -22.72 20.74
C THR A 511 -36.76 -22.55 22.18
N GLU A 512 -36.41 -21.34 22.55
CA GLU A 512 -36.15 -20.91 23.91
C GLU A 512 -37.12 -19.78 24.27
N GLN A 513 -37.76 -19.86 25.43
CA GLN A 513 -38.67 -18.82 25.92
C GLN A 513 -38.39 -18.54 27.40
N ASN A 514 -38.27 -17.28 27.73
CA ASN A 514 -38.20 -16.81 29.11
C ASN A 514 -39.64 -16.50 29.60
N LEU A 515 -39.98 -17.04 30.74
CA LEU A 515 -41.28 -16.90 31.36
C LEU A 515 -41.24 -15.85 32.47
N TYR A 516 -42.21 -14.95 32.46
CA TYR A 516 -42.36 -13.86 33.42
C TYR A 516 -43.73 -13.91 34.04
N LEU A 517 -43.86 -13.54 35.34
CA LEU A 517 -45.16 -13.28 35.99
C LEU A 517 -45.77 -11.98 35.48
N GLY A 518 -47.04 -11.75 35.85
CA GLY A 518 -47.71 -10.49 35.65
C GLY A 518 -46.97 -9.27 36.25
N SER A 519 -46.14 -9.48 37.25
CA SER A 519 -45.22 -8.50 37.87
C SER A 519 -43.90 -8.32 37.11
N TRP A 520 -43.67 -8.99 36.03
CA TRP A 520 -42.39 -9.05 35.27
C TRP A 520 -41.26 -9.75 36.01
N GLU A 521 -41.51 -10.47 37.07
CA GLU A 521 -40.53 -11.33 37.70
C GLU A 521 -40.26 -12.56 36.85
N THR A 522 -38.97 -12.91 36.65
CA THR A 522 -38.59 -14.10 35.88
C THR A 522 -38.91 -15.38 36.64
N ILE A 523 -39.74 -16.24 36.09
CA ILE A 523 -40.07 -17.53 36.66
C ILE A 523 -39.08 -18.60 36.26
N GLY A 524 -38.61 -18.59 35.02
CA GLY A 524 -37.67 -19.57 34.48
C GLY A 524 -37.54 -19.48 32.98
N THR A 525 -36.71 -20.34 32.43
CA THR A 525 -36.46 -20.46 30.99
C THR A 525 -36.94 -21.83 30.51
N MET A 526 -37.62 -21.84 29.39
CA MET A 526 -38.16 -23.04 28.76
C MET A 526 -37.47 -23.27 27.41
N ALA A 527 -36.81 -24.40 27.24
CA ALA A 527 -36.29 -24.84 25.96
C ALA A 527 -37.19 -25.98 25.42
N ARG A 528 -37.59 -25.85 24.16
CA ARG A 528 -38.51 -26.83 23.52
C ARG A 528 -37.95 -27.35 22.22
N LEU A 529 -37.96 -28.67 22.06
CA LEU A 529 -37.82 -29.35 20.77
C LEU A 529 -39.22 -29.79 20.33
N GLN A 530 -39.75 -29.15 19.28
CA GLN A 530 -41.11 -29.38 18.85
C GLN A 530 -41.18 -29.84 17.38
N THR A 531 -42.10 -30.74 17.09
CA THR A 531 -42.40 -31.21 15.74
C THR A 531 -43.84 -30.89 15.44
N SER A 532 -44.12 -30.30 14.28
CA SER A 532 -45.47 -29.95 13.86
C SER A 532 -45.83 -30.71 12.58
N TRP A 533 -47.00 -31.30 12.55
CA TRP A 533 -47.67 -31.70 11.32
C TRP A 533 -48.49 -30.52 10.84
N ASN A 534 -48.38 -30.14 9.55
CA ASN A 534 -48.98 -28.96 8.95
C ASN A 534 -49.94 -29.36 7.85
N LYS A 535 -51.20 -28.92 7.91
CA LYS A 535 -52.21 -29.15 6.88
C LYS A 535 -52.77 -27.83 6.36
N GLU A 536 -52.78 -27.66 5.06
CA GLU A 536 -53.32 -26.45 4.42
C GLU A 536 -54.85 -26.41 4.55
N ILE A 537 -55.40 -25.22 4.94
CA ILE A 537 -56.79 -24.91 5.03
C ILE A 537 -57.04 -23.63 4.22
N GLY A 538 -57.28 -23.81 2.90
CA GLY A 538 -57.40 -22.66 2.00
C GLY A 538 -56.08 -22.13 1.47
N ARG A 539 -56.08 -20.91 0.85
CA ARG A 539 -54.93 -20.37 0.13
C ARG A 539 -53.81 -19.82 1.05
N ASN A 540 -54.17 -19.29 2.21
CA ASN A 540 -53.22 -18.50 3.05
C ASN A 540 -53.22 -18.96 4.51
N ALA A 541 -53.81 -20.08 4.87
CA ALA A 541 -53.85 -20.57 6.23
C ALA A 541 -53.52 -22.07 6.32
N ARG A 542 -52.85 -22.46 7.38
CA ARG A 542 -52.55 -23.84 7.73
C ARG A 542 -52.89 -24.09 9.18
N VAL A 543 -53.39 -25.25 9.47
CA VAL A 543 -53.47 -25.76 10.85
C VAL A 543 -52.22 -26.56 11.11
N PHE A 544 -51.68 -26.46 12.30
CA PHE A 544 -50.59 -27.30 12.76
C PHE A 544 -50.86 -27.84 14.16
N LEU A 545 -50.32 -29.01 14.42
CA LEU A 545 -50.35 -29.63 15.73
C LEU A 545 -49.16 -30.58 15.88
N GLY A 546 -48.72 -30.80 17.11
CA GLY A 546 -47.63 -31.75 17.36
C GLY A 546 -47.16 -31.83 18.78
N PRO A 547 -46.33 -32.83 19.10
CA PRO A 547 -45.69 -32.96 20.39
C PRO A 547 -44.51 -32.00 20.53
N ALA A 548 -44.18 -31.66 21.78
CA ALA A 548 -43.04 -30.89 22.14
C ALA A 548 -42.33 -31.50 23.37
N LEU A 549 -41.06 -31.80 23.23
CA LEU A 549 -40.21 -32.14 24.38
C LEU A 549 -39.75 -30.82 25.03
N THR A 550 -40.21 -30.58 26.24
CA THR A 550 -39.99 -29.33 26.97
C THR A 550 -39.04 -29.55 28.13
N PHE A 551 -37.96 -28.75 28.18
CA PHE A 551 -37.03 -28.63 29.31
C PHE A 551 -37.31 -27.29 29.99
N TYR A 552 -37.55 -27.31 31.28
CA TYR A 552 -37.83 -26.13 32.04
C TYR A 552 -36.80 -25.93 33.17
N PHE A 553 -36.15 -24.80 33.13
CA PHE A 553 -35.15 -24.35 34.13
C PHE A 553 -35.85 -23.33 35.03
N SER A 554 -36.15 -23.69 36.27
CA SER A 554 -36.78 -22.75 37.21
C SER A 554 -35.74 -21.93 37.95
N ASN A 555 -36.02 -20.64 38.19
CA ASN A 555 -35.28 -19.86 39.19
C ASN A 555 -35.65 -20.31 40.61
N ASN A 556 -34.68 -20.70 41.41
CA ASN A 556 -34.85 -21.42 42.67
C ASN A 556 -35.72 -20.72 43.73
N ASP A 557 -35.73 -19.42 43.80
CA ASP A 557 -36.23 -18.67 44.96
C ASP A 557 -37.66 -18.15 44.77
N ALA A 558 -38.20 -18.23 43.59
CA ALA A 558 -39.58 -17.82 43.34
C ALA A 558 -40.54 -18.93 43.76
N GLN A 559 -40.90 -19.04 45.01
CA GLN A 559 -42.18 -19.59 45.44
C GLN A 559 -43.29 -18.68 44.87
N VAL A 560 -43.51 -18.81 43.55
CA VAL A 560 -44.55 -18.11 42.86
C VAL A 560 -45.83 -18.84 43.17
N ALA A 561 -46.48 -18.40 44.22
CA ALA A 561 -47.76 -18.88 44.64
C ALA A 561 -48.71 -18.92 43.43
N GLY A 562 -49.20 -20.07 43.07
CA GLY A 562 -50.15 -20.28 42.01
C GLY A 562 -49.59 -20.82 40.67
N TYR A 563 -48.38 -20.54 40.27
CA TYR A 563 -47.83 -21.00 39.00
C TYR A 563 -47.04 -22.31 39.09
N LYS A 564 -46.33 -22.56 40.17
CA LYS A 564 -45.62 -23.85 40.40
C LYS A 564 -46.59 -25.02 40.60
N THR A 565 -47.83 -24.78 41.07
CA THR A 565 -48.88 -25.80 41.24
C THR A 565 -49.59 -26.18 39.94
N ARG A 566 -49.37 -25.43 38.83
CA ARG A 566 -49.98 -25.71 37.52
C ARG A 566 -48.98 -26.13 36.44
N LEU A 567 -47.68 -26.11 36.66
CA LEU A 567 -46.74 -26.86 35.83
C LEU A 567 -47.13 -28.34 35.94
N PRO A 568 -47.21 -29.05 34.82
CA PRO A 568 -48.21 -30.05 34.51
C PRO A 568 -48.17 -31.24 35.45
N GLY A 569 -48.92 -31.18 36.55
CA GLY A 569 -49.22 -32.35 37.37
C GLY A 569 -49.81 -33.53 36.59
N PRO A 570 -50.69 -33.29 35.60
CA PRO A 570 -51.26 -34.39 34.82
C PRO A 570 -50.34 -34.96 33.73
N TYR A 571 -49.27 -34.30 33.34
CA TYR A 571 -48.45 -34.71 32.15
C TYR A 571 -47.17 -35.48 32.52
N GLY A 572 -46.97 -35.87 33.78
CA GLY A 572 -45.85 -36.71 34.17
C GLY A 572 -44.48 -36.01 34.00
N ALA A 573 -44.35 -34.78 34.54
CA ALA A 573 -43.06 -34.11 34.51
C ALA A 573 -42.01 -34.88 35.33
N ILE A 574 -40.88 -35.15 34.73
CA ILE A 574 -39.74 -35.83 35.37
C ILE A 574 -38.79 -34.75 35.87
N LYS A 575 -38.58 -34.73 37.18
CA LYS A 575 -37.55 -33.88 37.81
C LYS A 575 -36.18 -34.51 37.63
N MET A 576 -35.28 -33.80 37.00
CA MET A 576 -33.87 -34.22 36.90
C MET A 576 -33.06 -33.67 38.10
N ASN A 577 -33.36 -32.46 38.56
CA ASN A 577 -32.84 -31.85 39.79
C ASN A 577 -33.82 -30.77 40.28
N ASP A 578 -33.49 -30.03 41.32
CA ASP A 578 -34.38 -29.01 41.93
C ASP A 578 -34.75 -27.89 40.95
N ASN A 579 -33.92 -27.63 39.92
CA ASN A 579 -34.10 -26.54 38.99
C ASN A 579 -34.52 -26.97 37.57
N LEU A 580 -34.33 -28.26 37.22
CA LEU A 580 -34.55 -28.76 35.87
C LEU A 580 -35.65 -29.83 35.90
N GLN A 581 -36.66 -29.60 35.10
CA GLN A 581 -37.78 -30.53 34.86
C GLN A 581 -37.93 -30.70 33.34
N PHE A 582 -38.40 -31.88 32.89
CA PHE A 582 -38.78 -32.09 31.51
C PHE A 582 -40.04 -32.91 31.41
N TRP A 583 -40.79 -32.67 30.30
CA TRP A 583 -42.01 -33.39 29.98
C TRP A 583 -42.24 -33.39 28.48
N VAL A 584 -43.18 -34.23 28.05
CA VAL A 584 -43.75 -34.19 26.70
C VAL A 584 -45.01 -33.36 26.73
N GLY A 585 -44.95 -32.17 26.13
CA GLY A 585 -46.10 -31.29 25.94
C GLY A 585 -46.65 -31.35 24.52
N TRP A 586 -47.47 -30.38 24.20
CA TRP A 586 -48.09 -30.27 22.86
C TRP A 586 -48.23 -28.82 22.45
N HIS A 587 -48.48 -28.61 21.14
CA HIS A 587 -48.87 -27.32 20.61
C HIS A 587 -49.84 -27.51 19.45
N VAL A 588 -50.81 -26.59 19.32
CA VAL A 588 -51.81 -26.59 18.26
C VAL A 588 -52.15 -25.15 17.89
N GLY A 589 -52.28 -24.87 16.60
CA GLY A 589 -52.60 -23.52 16.16
C GLY A 589 -52.76 -23.35 14.66
N PHE A 590 -52.79 -22.10 14.28
CA PHE A 590 -52.93 -21.65 12.91
C PHE A 590 -51.66 -20.88 12.49
N SER A 591 -51.24 -21.07 11.26
CA SER A 591 -50.26 -20.23 10.61
C SER A 591 -50.81 -19.59 9.35
N PHE A 592 -50.47 -18.33 9.12
CA PHE A 592 -50.96 -17.48 8.05
C PHE A 592 -49.80 -17.00 7.16
N PHE A 593 -50.06 -16.87 5.82
CA PHE A 593 -49.20 -16.46 4.67
C PHE A 593 -48.81 -17.55 3.70
#